data_c8d20a4f0ac767980d784c1cc31f729e
#
_entry.id   c8d20a4f0ac767980d784c1cc31f729e
#
_cell.length_a   1.000
_cell.length_b   1.000
_cell.length_c   1.000
_cell.angle_alpha   90.00
_cell.angle_beta   90.00
_cell.angle_gamma   90.00
#
_symmetry.space_group_name_H-M   'P 1'
#
loop_
_entity.id
_entity.type
_entity.pdbx_description
1 polymer ?
#
loop_
_entity_poly.entity_id
_entity_poly.type
_entity_poly.pdbx_seq_one_letter_code
_entity_poly.pdbx_strand_id
1 'polypeptide(L)'
;MKVGLIVTGSEIFYGRKEDSFTPLIVSKVTKFNSEVAVRECLPDDPDLISNTILKFIQNGIQIVIVTGGMSPDDASAEGIRRSGASVVSYGAPLSPGAMFLVAYRGDIPIFGIPGGALRFDPGAFDLFGQIAFAGLRITYEMIRHSGHGGLLR
;
A
#
# COMPACT_ATOMS: atom_id res chain seq x y z
N MET A 1 -2.43 12.72 8.89
CA MET A 1 -1.36 12.62 7.86
C MET A 1 -1.96 12.70 6.46
N LYS A 2 -1.17 13.18 5.49
CA LYS A 2 -1.56 13.23 4.08
C LYS A 2 -1.10 11.97 3.36
N VAL A 3 -2.05 11.25 2.81
CA VAL A 3 -1.83 9.98 2.10
C VAL A 3 -1.95 10.19 0.60
N GLY A 4 -1.01 9.66 -0.17
CA GLY A 4 -1.10 9.52 -1.61
C GLY A 4 -1.54 8.10 -1.98
N LEU A 5 -2.58 7.98 -2.78
CA LEU A 5 -3.12 6.70 -3.23
C LEU A 5 -2.88 6.50 -4.72
N ILE A 6 -2.24 5.39 -5.06
CA ILE A 6 -2.08 4.91 -6.42
C ILE A 6 -2.92 3.63 -6.57
N VAL A 7 -3.90 3.67 -7.45
CA VAL A 7 -4.67 2.50 -7.85
C VAL A 7 -4.12 2.00 -9.18
N THR A 8 -3.64 0.76 -9.22
CA THR A 8 -3.09 0.15 -10.43
C THR A 8 -4.06 -0.83 -11.05
N GLY A 9 -4.00 -0.96 -12.33
CA GLY A 9 -4.78 -1.91 -13.11
C GLY A 9 -5.25 -1.31 -14.42
N SER A 10 -4.79 -1.89 -15.52
CA SER A 10 -5.14 -1.41 -16.87
C SER A 10 -6.65 -1.45 -17.14
N GLU A 11 -7.38 -2.40 -16.54
CA GLU A 11 -8.83 -2.46 -16.68
C GLU A 11 -9.53 -1.25 -16.02
N ILE A 12 -9.04 -0.82 -14.85
CA ILE A 12 -9.59 0.34 -14.14
C ILE A 12 -9.17 1.62 -14.86
N PHE A 13 -7.89 1.71 -15.25
CA PHE A 13 -7.35 2.88 -15.93
C PHE A 13 -8.09 3.19 -17.25
N TYR A 14 -8.38 2.17 -18.05
CA TYR A 14 -9.11 2.32 -19.31
C TYR A 14 -10.64 2.33 -19.15
N GLY A 15 -11.15 2.36 -17.91
CA GLY A 15 -12.59 2.48 -17.64
C GLY A 15 -13.40 1.21 -17.91
N ARG A 16 -12.75 0.06 -18.08
CA ARG A 16 -13.41 -1.25 -18.27
C ARG A 16 -13.95 -1.84 -16.97
N LYS A 17 -13.42 -1.38 -15.83
CA LYS A 17 -13.80 -1.80 -14.49
C LYS A 17 -13.84 -0.60 -13.56
N GLU A 18 -14.83 -0.57 -12.68
CA GLU A 18 -14.97 0.48 -11.68
C GLU A 18 -13.90 0.31 -10.57
N ASP A 19 -13.38 1.46 -10.07
CA ASP A 19 -12.47 1.49 -8.94
C ASP A 19 -13.22 1.24 -7.63
N SER A 20 -13.22 0.02 -7.18
CA SER A 20 -13.77 -0.38 -5.88
C SER A 20 -12.76 -0.26 -4.73
N PHE A 21 -11.50 0.08 -5.01
CA PHE A 21 -10.43 0.13 -4.00
C PHE A 21 -10.39 1.46 -3.27
N THR A 22 -10.54 2.57 -3.98
CA THR A 22 -10.49 3.92 -3.39
C THR A 22 -11.43 4.09 -2.21
N PRO A 23 -12.73 3.73 -2.25
CA PRO A 23 -13.62 3.88 -1.11
C PRO A 23 -13.16 3.09 0.12
N LEU A 24 -12.61 1.89 -0.09
CA LEU A 24 -12.11 1.05 1.00
C LEU A 24 -10.87 1.66 1.67
N ILE A 25 -9.92 2.17 0.88
CA ILE A 25 -8.72 2.84 1.40
C ILE A 25 -9.11 4.13 2.13
N VAL A 26 -9.99 4.95 1.57
CA VAL A 26 -10.45 6.18 2.23
C VAL A 26 -11.06 5.86 3.59
N SER A 27 -11.93 4.86 3.67
CA SER A 27 -12.53 4.42 4.93
C SER A 27 -11.47 4.00 5.96
N LYS A 28 -10.47 3.23 5.54
CA LYS A 28 -9.38 2.76 6.44
C LYS A 28 -8.48 3.92 6.90
N VAL A 29 -8.09 4.82 6.00
CA VAL A 29 -7.25 5.99 6.30
C VAL A 29 -7.95 6.94 7.27
N THR A 30 -9.24 7.15 7.11
CA THR A 30 -10.04 8.01 7.98
C THR A 30 -10.08 7.47 9.42
N LYS A 31 -10.08 6.15 9.63
CA LYS A 31 -9.98 5.56 10.98
C LYS A 31 -8.70 5.98 11.73
N PHE A 32 -7.64 6.35 11.01
CA PHE A 32 -6.37 6.83 11.57
C PHE A 32 -6.29 8.36 11.64
N ASN A 33 -7.41 9.08 11.61
CA ASN A 33 -7.46 10.55 11.59
C ASN A 33 -6.58 11.17 10.50
N SER A 34 -6.58 10.55 9.33
CA SER A 34 -5.77 10.92 8.17
C SER A 34 -6.63 11.03 6.92
N GLU A 35 -6.09 11.62 5.86
CA GLU A 35 -6.82 11.87 4.62
C GLU A 35 -6.06 11.37 3.39
N VAL A 36 -6.79 10.89 2.41
CA VAL A 36 -6.26 10.67 1.06
C VAL A 36 -6.24 12.03 0.36
N ALA A 37 -5.08 12.68 0.38
CA ALA A 37 -4.90 14.04 -0.14
C ALA A 37 -4.77 14.07 -1.67
N VAL A 38 -4.30 12.99 -2.27
CA VAL A 38 -4.16 12.83 -3.72
C VAL A 38 -4.38 11.37 -4.11
N ARG A 39 -5.04 11.16 -5.24
CA ARG A 39 -5.27 9.85 -5.83
C ARG A 39 -4.93 9.88 -7.31
N GLU A 40 -4.19 8.88 -7.77
CA GLU A 40 -3.98 8.63 -9.19
C GLU A 40 -4.34 7.18 -9.53
N CYS A 41 -4.96 6.97 -10.69
CA CYS A 41 -5.18 5.66 -11.27
C CYS A 41 -4.19 5.48 -12.41
N LEU A 42 -3.45 4.38 -12.41
CA LEU A 42 -2.38 4.12 -13.37
C LEU A 42 -2.58 2.77 -14.06
N PRO A 43 -2.14 2.63 -15.31
CA PRO A 43 -2.01 1.33 -15.93
C PRO A 43 -0.92 0.51 -15.24
N ASP A 44 -0.83 -0.76 -15.60
CA ASP A 44 0.21 -1.68 -15.08
C ASP A 44 1.58 -1.39 -15.70
N ASP A 45 2.16 -0.25 -15.34
CA ASP A 45 3.44 0.25 -15.79
C ASP A 45 4.33 0.62 -14.60
N PRO A 46 5.44 -0.13 -14.35
CA PRO A 46 6.32 0.11 -13.20
C PRO A 46 6.97 1.49 -13.19
N ASP A 47 7.28 2.07 -14.35
CA ASP A 47 7.95 3.37 -14.43
C ASP A 47 6.96 4.50 -14.09
N LEU A 48 5.72 4.41 -14.56
CA LEU A 48 4.68 5.37 -14.18
C LEU A 48 4.39 5.30 -12.67
N ILE A 49 4.31 4.10 -12.10
CA ILE A 49 4.09 3.91 -10.67
C ILE A 49 5.25 4.52 -9.88
N SER A 50 6.49 4.21 -10.26
CA SER A 50 7.70 4.75 -9.64
C SER A 50 7.73 6.27 -9.65
N ASN A 51 7.51 6.88 -10.82
CA ASN A 51 7.53 8.33 -10.99
C ASN A 51 6.42 9.01 -10.18
N THR A 52 5.24 8.40 -10.09
CA THR A 52 4.13 8.92 -9.29
C THR A 52 4.43 8.86 -7.80
N ILE A 53 5.05 7.79 -7.30
CA ILE A 53 5.53 7.70 -5.92
C ILE A 53 6.48 8.86 -5.61
N LEU A 54 7.48 9.08 -6.45
CA LEU A 54 8.45 10.15 -6.26
C LEU A 54 7.80 11.53 -6.29
N LYS A 55 6.89 11.77 -7.23
CA LYS A 55 6.11 13.01 -7.32
C LYS A 55 5.29 13.25 -6.04
N PHE A 56 4.63 12.25 -5.51
CA PHE A 56 3.86 12.36 -4.28
C PHE A 56 4.75 12.75 -3.10
N ILE A 57 5.90 12.10 -2.94
CA ILE A 57 6.86 12.40 -1.88
C ILE A 57 7.39 13.83 -2.01
N GLN A 58 7.75 14.27 -3.21
CA GLN A 58 8.22 15.64 -3.47
C GLN A 58 7.16 16.70 -3.14
N ASN A 59 5.88 16.34 -3.27
CA ASN A 59 4.74 17.22 -2.96
C ASN A 59 4.26 17.11 -1.49
N GLY A 60 5.06 16.53 -0.61
CA GLY A 60 4.80 16.51 0.83
C GLY A 60 3.81 15.43 1.28
N ILE A 61 3.59 14.40 0.49
CA ILE A 61 2.85 13.22 0.93
C ILE A 61 3.67 12.47 1.99
N GLN A 62 3.02 12.08 3.06
CA GLN A 62 3.63 11.49 4.24
C GLN A 62 3.55 9.95 4.26
N ILE A 63 2.58 9.39 3.55
CA ILE A 63 2.39 7.94 3.38
C ILE A 63 1.94 7.70 1.94
N VAL A 64 2.52 6.73 1.26
CA VAL A 64 2.07 6.31 -0.07
C VAL A 64 1.44 4.93 0.02
N ILE A 65 0.28 4.77 -0.60
CA ILE A 65 -0.40 3.48 -0.75
C ILE A 65 -0.49 3.15 -2.24
N VAL A 66 -0.03 1.98 -2.61
CA VAL A 66 -0.19 1.40 -3.95
C VAL A 66 -1.09 0.18 -3.80
N THR A 67 -2.20 0.13 -4.52
CA THR A 67 -3.13 -1.00 -4.48
C THR A 67 -3.51 -1.46 -5.87
N GLY A 68 -3.75 -2.76 -6.00
CA GLY A 68 -4.04 -3.45 -7.25
C GLY A 68 -3.45 -4.85 -7.24
N GLY A 69 -2.86 -5.26 -8.33
CA GLY A 69 -2.08 -6.50 -8.41
C GLY A 69 -0.77 -6.35 -7.62
N MET A 70 -0.50 -7.29 -6.73
CA MET A 70 0.71 -7.31 -5.88
C MET A 70 1.49 -8.62 -5.99
N SER A 71 1.18 -9.47 -6.95
CA SER A 71 1.98 -10.66 -7.25
C SER A 71 3.36 -10.27 -7.79
N PRO A 72 4.37 -11.15 -7.73
CA PRO A 72 5.73 -10.86 -8.25
C PRO A 72 5.77 -10.43 -9.71
N ASP A 73 4.81 -10.87 -10.51
CA ASP A 73 4.68 -10.52 -11.93
C ASP A 73 3.91 -9.22 -12.17
N ASP A 74 3.32 -8.63 -11.12
CA ASP A 74 2.56 -7.39 -11.23
C ASP A 74 3.46 -6.15 -11.20
N ALA A 75 3.06 -5.12 -11.93
CA ALA A 75 3.81 -3.87 -12.07
C ALA A 75 3.96 -3.10 -10.74
N SER A 76 3.06 -3.30 -9.80
CA SER A 76 3.01 -2.50 -8.56
C SER A 76 4.22 -2.71 -7.65
N ALA A 77 4.59 -3.97 -7.39
CA ALA A 77 5.75 -4.29 -6.56
C ALA A 77 7.05 -3.81 -7.21
N GLU A 78 7.18 -3.98 -8.52
CA GLU A 78 8.33 -3.52 -9.28
C GLU A 78 8.40 -1.98 -9.32
N GLY A 79 7.28 -1.30 -9.50
CA GLY A 79 7.20 0.16 -9.44
C GLY A 79 7.65 0.73 -8.09
N ILE A 80 7.26 0.08 -6.99
CA ILE A 80 7.73 0.45 -5.64
C ILE A 80 9.26 0.29 -5.55
N ARG A 81 9.84 -0.81 -6.03
CA ARG A 81 11.29 -1.01 -6.04
C ARG A 81 12.02 0.03 -6.88
N ARG A 82 11.53 0.32 -8.09
CA ARG A 82 12.13 1.31 -9.00
C ARG A 82 12.11 2.73 -8.44
N SER A 83 11.20 3.05 -7.53
CA SER A 83 11.21 4.35 -6.83
C SER A 83 12.43 4.54 -5.92
N GLY A 84 13.27 3.51 -5.76
CA GLY A 84 14.41 3.50 -4.85
C GLY A 84 14.01 3.33 -3.39
N ALA A 85 12.81 2.83 -3.13
CA ALA A 85 12.39 2.47 -1.78
C ALA A 85 13.08 1.20 -1.29
N SER A 86 13.48 1.22 -0.02
CA SER A 86 14.00 0.03 0.67
C SER A 86 12.85 -0.85 1.13
N VAL A 87 12.74 -2.05 0.59
CA VAL A 87 11.70 -3.01 0.96
C VAL A 87 12.03 -3.61 2.33
N VAL A 88 11.14 -3.42 3.30
CA VAL A 88 11.21 -4.01 4.64
C VAL A 88 10.72 -5.45 4.59
N SER A 89 9.58 -5.67 3.94
CA SER A 89 9.03 -7.00 3.70
C SER A 89 8.17 -7.00 2.45
N TYR A 90 8.31 -8.04 1.68
CA TYR A 90 7.38 -8.38 0.61
C TYR A 90 6.77 -9.73 0.92
N GLY A 91 5.58 -9.68 1.45
CA GLY A 91 4.85 -10.76 2.08
C GLY A 91 4.67 -10.54 3.58
N ALA A 92 3.55 -10.99 4.11
CA ALA A 92 3.26 -11.02 5.53
C ALA A 92 2.63 -12.38 5.87
N PRO A 93 2.89 -12.94 7.05
CA PRO A 93 2.33 -14.23 7.44
C PRO A 93 0.87 -14.10 7.88
N LEU A 94 0.08 -13.47 7.03
CA LEU A 94 -1.34 -13.15 7.24
C LEU A 94 -2.16 -13.58 6.03
N SER A 95 -3.36 -14.08 6.26
CA SER A 95 -4.30 -14.41 5.20
C SER A 95 -5.71 -13.89 5.59
N PRO A 96 -6.32 -13.05 4.74
CA PRO A 96 -5.82 -12.54 3.47
C PRO A 96 -4.77 -11.42 3.63
N GLY A 97 -3.93 -11.22 2.61
CA GLY A 97 -2.91 -10.19 2.62
C GLY A 97 -1.47 -10.73 2.57
N ALA A 98 -1.30 -12.02 2.19
CA ALA A 98 0.00 -12.67 2.13
C ALA A 98 1.04 -11.91 1.27
N MET A 99 0.60 -11.18 0.24
CA MET A 99 1.46 -10.37 -0.63
C MET A 99 1.56 -8.89 -0.21
N PHE A 100 1.19 -8.57 1.03
CA PHE A 100 1.34 -7.22 1.57
C PHE A 100 2.81 -6.79 1.58
N LEU A 101 3.07 -5.59 1.04
CA LEU A 101 4.43 -5.06 0.92
C LEU A 101 4.57 -3.81 1.79
N VAL A 102 5.68 -3.75 2.52
CA VAL A 102 6.09 -2.55 3.26
C VAL A 102 7.47 -2.13 2.78
N ALA A 103 7.58 -0.88 2.39
CA ALA A 103 8.84 -0.26 1.98
C ALA A 103 8.95 1.16 2.56
N TYR A 104 10.14 1.72 2.50
CA TYR A 104 10.41 3.11 2.90
C TYR A 104 11.25 3.82 1.87
N ARG A 105 10.90 5.06 1.55
CA ARG A 105 11.75 6.00 0.84
C ARG A 105 12.16 7.11 1.84
N GLY A 106 13.40 7.02 2.36
CA GLY A 106 13.74 7.79 3.57
C GLY A 106 12.86 7.37 4.74
N ASP A 107 12.13 8.32 5.31
CA ASP A 107 11.19 8.07 6.41
C ASP A 107 9.73 7.92 5.94
N ILE A 108 9.47 8.02 4.64
CA ILE A 108 8.12 7.90 4.08
C ILE A 108 7.77 6.43 3.87
N PRO A 109 6.77 5.89 4.58
CA PRO A 109 6.30 4.53 4.36
C PRO A 109 5.53 4.41 3.04
N ILE A 110 5.77 3.31 2.35
CA ILE A 110 5.09 2.94 1.12
C ILE A 110 4.50 1.55 1.33
N PHE A 111 3.18 1.45 1.20
CA PHE A 111 2.45 0.21 1.32
C PHE A 111 2.03 -0.30 -0.05
N GLY A 112 2.34 -1.57 -0.34
CA GLY A 112 1.74 -2.31 -1.44
C GLY A 112 0.63 -3.22 -0.89
N ILE A 113 -0.62 -2.95 -1.25
CA ILE A 113 -1.78 -3.66 -0.70
C ILE A 113 -2.45 -4.46 -1.81
N PRO A 114 -2.50 -5.80 -1.69
CA PRO A 114 -3.31 -6.61 -2.61
C PRO A 114 -4.77 -6.15 -2.59
N GLY A 115 -5.32 -5.84 -3.75
CA GLY A 115 -6.70 -5.32 -3.85
C GLY A 115 -7.73 -6.23 -3.20
N GLY A 116 -7.58 -7.54 -3.34
CA GLY A 116 -8.45 -8.52 -2.70
C GLY A 116 -8.42 -8.48 -1.16
N ALA A 117 -7.29 -8.10 -0.57
CA ALA A 117 -7.13 -8.03 0.88
C ALA A 117 -7.85 -6.83 1.53
N LEU A 118 -8.15 -5.79 0.75
CA LEU A 118 -8.80 -4.57 1.26
C LEU A 118 -10.21 -4.79 1.80
N ARG A 119 -10.89 -5.83 1.35
CA ARG A 119 -12.28 -6.15 1.75
C ARG A 119 -12.37 -6.77 3.14
N PHE A 120 -11.23 -7.11 3.75
CA PHE A 120 -11.18 -7.72 5.07
C PHE A 120 -10.85 -6.66 6.13
N ASP A 121 -11.55 -6.75 7.27
CA ASP A 121 -11.40 -5.84 8.39
C ASP A 121 -11.45 -6.65 9.71
N PRO A 122 -10.35 -6.74 10.47
CA PRO A 122 -9.03 -6.19 10.15
C PRO A 122 -8.27 -7.00 9.09
N GLY A 123 -7.45 -6.31 8.29
CA GLY A 123 -6.49 -6.90 7.35
C GLY A 123 -5.06 -6.49 7.68
N ALA A 124 -4.10 -6.90 6.85
CA ALA A 124 -2.68 -6.57 7.05
C ALA A 124 -2.45 -5.05 7.15
N PHE A 125 -3.14 -4.27 6.33
CA PHE A 125 -3.03 -2.81 6.38
C PHE A 125 -3.55 -2.22 7.70
N ASP A 126 -4.61 -2.77 8.27
CA ASP A 126 -5.14 -2.27 9.55
C ASP A 126 -4.15 -2.52 10.70
N LEU A 127 -3.44 -3.66 10.67
CA LEU A 127 -2.44 -3.99 11.68
C LEU A 127 -1.17 -3.14 11.56
N PHE A 128 -0.60 -3.06 10.36
CA PHE A 128 0.68 -2.37 10.17
C PHE A 128 0.51 -0.88 9.91
N GLY A 129 -0.59 -0.47 9.27
CA GLY A 129 -0.91 0.93 9.03
C GLY A 129 -0.97 1.72 10.33
N GLN A 130 -1.61 1.21 11.38
CA GLN A 130 -1.67 1.91 12.66
C GLN A 130 -0.30 2.28 13.21
N ILE A 131 0.74 1.47 12.99
CA ILE A 131 2.11 1.75 13.43
C ILE A 131 2.66 2.96 12.66
N ALA A 132 2.52 2.97 11.34
CA ALA A 132 2.98 4.07 10.49
C ALA A 132 2.19 5.37 10.77
N PHE A 133 0.88 5.29 10.94
CA PHE A 133 0.04 6.45 11.28
C PHE A 133 0.31 7.00 12.69
N ALA A 134 0.86 6.19 13.59
CA ALA A 134 1.40 6.64 14.88
C ALA A 134 2.80 7.27 14.76
N GLY A 135 3.37 7.37 13.57
CA GLY A 135 4.71 7.91 13.34
C GLY A 135 5.84 6.97 13.70
N LEU A 136 5.54 5.69 13.89
CA LEU A 136 6.53 4.67 14.22
C LEU A 136 6.97 3.91 12.95
N ARG A 137 8.23 3.47 12.95
CA ARG A 137 8.77 2.69 11.84
C ARG A 137 8.43 1.22 11.97
N ILE A 138 7.88 0.65 10.92
CA ILE A 138 7.61 -0.79 10.84
C ILE A 138 8.93 -1.52 10.54
N THR A 139 9.20 -2.57 11.29
CA THR A 139 10.38 -3.42 11.08
C THR A 139 9.99 -4.80 10.56
N TYR A 140 10.94 -5.47 9.94
CA TYR A 140 10.75 -6.86 9.50
C TYR A 140 10.35 -7.79 10.66
N GLU A 141 10.93 -7.57 11.85
CA GLU A 141 10.62 -8.35 13.05
C GLU A 141 9.15 -8.22 13.47
N MET A 142 8.58 -7.01 13.41
CA MET A 142 7.16 -6.79 13.71
C MET A 142 6.27 -7.59 12.76
N ILE A 143 6.61 -7.59 11.47
CA ILE A 143 5.85 -8.32 10.46
C ILE A 143 5.99 -9.83 10.68
N ARG A 144 7.19 -10.32 10.91
CA ARG A 144 7.46 -11.74 11.13
C ARG A 144 6.72 -12.27 12.36
N HIS A 145 6.74 -11.53 13.47
CA HIS A 145 6.08 -11.95 14.70
C HIS A 145 4.56 -11.94 14.64
N SER A 146 3.97 -11.20 13.70
CA SER A 146 2.51 -11.21 13.52
C SER A 146 1.95 -12.57 13.08
N GLY A 147 2.78 -13.46 12.55
CA GLY A 147 2.40 -14.82 12.19
C GLY A 147 2.24 -15.77 13.38
N HIS A 148 2.65 -15.35 14.57
CA HIS A 148 2.53 -16.16 15.77
C HIS A 148 1.10 -16.06 16.33
N GLY A 149 0.29 -17.09 16.08
CA GLY A 149 -1.12 -17.14 16.49
C GLY A 149 -2.15 -16.79 15.43
N GLY A 150 -1.72 -16.26 14.28
CA GLY A 150 -2.59 -15.90 13.14
C GLY A 150 -3.50 -14.71 13.42
N LEU A 151 -4.31 -14.35 12.43
CA LEU A 151 -5.40 -13.40 12.57
C LEU A 151 -6.62 -14.16 13.11
N LEU A 152 -7.00 -13.87 14.33
CA LEU A 152 -8.27 -14.34 14.88
C LEU A 152 -9.41 -13.54 14.24
N ARG A 153 -10.31 -14.25 13.58
CA ARG A 153 -11.55 -13.69 13.02
C ARG A 153 -12.72 -13.93 13.96
#